data_3edc633a50c52357892c52596be6ea12
#
_entry.id   3edc633a50c52357892c52596be6ea12
#
_cell.length_a   1.000
_cell.length_b   1.000
_cell.length_c   1.000
_cell.angle_alpha   90.00
_cell.angle_beta   90.00
_cell.angle_gamma   90.00
#
_symmetry.space_group_name_H-M   'P 1'
#
loop_
_entity.id
_entity.type
_entity.pdbx_description
1 polymer ?
#
loop_
_entity_poly.entity_id
_entity_poly.type
_entity_poly.pdbx_seq_one_letter_code
_entity_poly.pdbx_strand_id
1 'polypeptide(L)'
;AIAEIVTEALRLEETDEKHSNYRLITPVFTEIGSKDYGISAGYGEIHFTIRSWHQTDMEAATNDFMNEVQRIADEHRLRLESEIVAVFASNQNNEDVVKAITDSAKQLGLDMTERSEPFPWGEDFGLFTQRIPGAMFGLGSGKNTPALHNPDYDYPDELTPTGVNLFYQI
;
A
#
# COMPACT_ATOMS: atom_id res chain seq x y z
N ALA A 1 23.40 -3.64 12.74
CA ALA A 1 22.72 -3.96 11.45
C ALA A 1 21.23 -3.62 11.49
N ILE A 2 20.35 -4.29 12.29
CA ILE A 2 18.89 -4.08 12.20
C ILE A 2 18.51 -2.61 12.46
N ALA A 3 19.00 -1.98 13.53
CA ALA A 3 18.72 -0.56 13.80
C ALA A 3 19.22 0.35 12.66
N GLU A 4 20.31 0.00 12.03
CA GLU A 4 20.87 0.71 10.89
C GLU A 4 19.99 0.55 9.64
N ILE A 5 19.49 -0.67 9.38
CA ILE A 5 18.52 -0.93 8.31
C ILE A 5 17.25 -0.08 8.50
N VAL A 6 16.72 0.01 9.74
CA VAL A 6 15.57 0.88 10.04
C VAL A 6 15.91 2.35 9.76
N THR A 7 17.10 2.80 10.14
CA THR A 7 17.51 4.19 9.90
C THR A 7 17.63 4.48 8.40
N GLU A 8 18.18 3.57 7.62
CA GLU A 8 18.26 3.71 6.16
C GLU A 8 16.88 3.65 5.49
N ALA A 9 15.97 2.81 5.97
CA ALA A 9 14.59 2.81 5.52
C ALA A 9 13.96 4.21 5.62
N LEU A 10 14.04 4.81 6.83
CA LEU A 10 13.51 6.16 7.08
C LEU A 10 14.23 7.25 6.26
N ARG A 11 15.53 7.09 5.99
CA ARG A 11 16.30 8.03 5.15
C ARG A 11 15.87 7.97 3.68
N LEU A 12 15.45 6.83 3.22
CA LEU A 12 15.00 6.62 1.84
C LEU A 12 13.54 7.04 1.61
N GLU A 13 12.77 7.33 2.65
CA GLU A 13 11.39 7.78 2.52
C GLU A 13 11.27 9.18 1.91
N GLU A 14 10.21 9.37 1.14
CA GLU A 14 9.64 10.65 0.75
C GLU A 14 8.17 10.65 1.15
N THR A 15 7.85 11.37 2.20
CA THR A 15 6.53 11.31 2.86
C THR A 15 5.52 12.34 2.34
N ASP A 16 5.95 13.29 1.51
CA ASP A 16 5.00 14.21 0.87
C ASP A 16 4.24 13.48 -0.23
N GLU A 17 2.97 13.19 0.02
CA GLU A 17 2.07 12.51 -0.92
C GLU A 17 1.93 13.21 -2.28
N LYS A 18 2.27 14.50 -2.37
CA LYS A 18 2.26 15.30 -3.59
C LYS A 18 3.59 15.26 -4.35
N HIS A 19 4.63 14.72 -3.73
CA HIS A 19 5.92 14.60 -4.36
C HIS A 19 5.90 13.48 -5.41
N SER A 20 6.51 13.73 -6.57
CA SER A 20 6.55 12.75 -7.67
C SER A 20 7.22 11.42 -7.31
N ASN A 21 8.12 11.44 -6.33
CA ASN A 21 8.85 10.27 -5.85
C ASN A 21 8.32 9.77 -4.49
N TYR A 22 7.02 10.01 -4.19
CA TYR A 22 6.42 9.52 -2.96
C TYR A 22 6.72 8.04 -2.73
N ARG A 23 7.30 7.74 -1.57
CA ARG A 23 7.60 6.37 -1.14
C ARG A 23 7.66 6.27 0.37
N LEU A 24 7.02 5.25 0.92
CA LEU A 24 7.11 4.90 2.34
C LEU A 24 7.78 3.54 2.49
N ILE A 25 8.66 3.40 3.48
CA ILE A 25 9.35 2.15 3.83
C ILE A 25 9.18 1.92 5.33
N THR A 26 8.01 1.42 5.70
CA THR A 26 7.58 1.34 7.10
C THR A 26 7.99 0.01 7.73
N PRO A 27 8.79 -0.01 8.79
CA PRO A 27 9.06 -1.23 9.56
C PRO A 27 7.79 -1.66 10.30
N VAL A 28 7.40 -2.92 10.13
CA VAL A 28 6.16 -3.47 10.71
C VAL A 28 6.40 -4.56 11.76
N PHE A 29 7.59 -5.20 11.70
CA PHE A 29 7.98 -6.20 12.69
C PHE A 29 9.50 -6.21 12.83
N THR A 30 9.97 -6.45 14.05
CA THR A 30 11.40 -6.63 14.32
C THR A 30 11.60 -7.60 15.48
N GLU A 31 12.44 -8.59 15.27
CA GLU A 31 12.91 -9.52 16.31
C GLU A 31 14.43 -9.62 16.27
N ILE A 32 15.09 -9.58 17.43
CA ILE A 32 16.54 -9.67 17.54
C ILE A 32 16.91 -10.59 18.70
N GLY A 33 17.56 -11.70 18.39
CA GLY A 33 18.11 -12.62 19.38
C GLY A 33 17.05 -13.26 20.28
N SER A 34 17.47 -13.55 21.49
CA SER A 34 16.62 -14.14 22.54
C SER A 34 16.75 -13.34 23.84
N LYS A 35 15.88 -13.59 24.81
CA LYS A 35 15.94 -12.97 26.13
C LYS A 35 17.05 -13.59 27.00
N ASP A 36 18.25 -13.68 26.45
CA ASP A 36 19.46 -14.13 27.15
C ASP A 36 20.44 -12.96 27.27
N TYR A 37 20.67 -12.52 28.50
CA TYR A 37 21.47 -11.32 28.78
C TYR A 37 22.98 -11.53 28.74
N GLY A 38 23.42 -12.77 28.56
CA GLY A 38 24.86 -13.15 28.58
C GLY A 38 25.48 -13.33 27.20
N ILE A 39 24.71 -13.29 26.12
CA ILE A 39 25.20 -13.55 24.76
C ILE A 39 24.74 -12.52 23.77
N SER A 40 25.55 -12.28 22.73
CA SER A 40 25.16 -11.46 21.60
C SER A 40 24.16 -12.17 20.71
N ALA A 41 23.22 -11.41 20.13
CA ALA A 41 22.26 -11.93 19.17
C ALA A 41 22.96 -12.50 17.94
N GLY A 42 22.64 -13.75 17.59
CA GLY A 42 23.14 -14.43 16.40
C GLY A 42 22.15 -14.44 15.23
N TYR A 43 20.93 -13.97 15.46
CA TYR A 43 19.84 -13.90 14.48
C TYR A 43 19.00 -12.64 14.69
N GLY A 44 18.44 -12.14 13.61
CA GLY A 44 17.44 -11.10 13.65
C GLY A 44 16.58 -11.12 12.40
N GLU A 45 15.34 -10.72 12.53
CA GLU A 45 14.33 -10.64 11.47
C GLU A 45 13.68 -9.29 11.50
N ILE A 46 13.42 -8.72 10.32
CA ILE A 46 12.73 -7.45 10.19
C ILE A 46 11.83 -7.46 8.96
N HIS A 47 10.61 -6.96 9.10
CA HIS A 47 9.65 -6.85 8.02
C HIS A 47 9.35 -5.39 7.72
N PHE A 48 9.17 -5.10 6.45
CA PHE A 48 8.81 -3.77 5.97
C PHE A 48 7.60 -3.83 5.04
N THR A 49 6.82 -2.75 5.05
CA THR A 49 5.87 -2.45 3.98
C THR A 49 6.44 -1.31 3.15
N ILE A 50 6.57 -1.52 1.84
CA ILE A 50 7.00 -0.49 0.89
C ILE A 50 5.78 -0.03 0.10
N ARG A 51 5.60 1.29 -0.05
CA ARG A 51 4.47 1.90 -0.77
C ARG A 51 4.95 3.02 -1.67
N SER A 52 4.37 3.08 -2.87
CA SER A 52 4.56 4.16 -3.83
C SER A 52 3.31 4.30 -4.71
N TRP A 53 3.17 5.42 -5.44
CA TRP A 53 2.03 5.63 -6.33
C TRP A 53 2.16 4.92 -7.67
N HIS A 54 3.37 4.79 -8.19
CA HIS A 54 3.63 4.19 -9.50
C HIS A 54 4.43 2.90 -9.38
N GLN A 55 4.16 1.97 -10.28
CA GLN A 55 4.84 0.68 -10.32
C GLN A 55 6.37 0.83 -10.44
N THR A 56 6.82 1.72 -11.34
CA THR A 56 8.25 1.98 -11.57
C THR A 56 8.95 2.53 -10.33
N ASP A 57 8.27 3.41 -9.59
CA ASP A 57 8.81 4.03 -8.39
C ASP A 57 8.84 3.03 -7.23
N MET A 58 7.85 2.13 -7.16
CA MET A 58 7.84 1.01 -6.23
C MET A 58 9.04 0.08 -6.46
N GLU A 59 9.28 -0.30 -7.71
CA GLU A 59 10.40 -1.15 -8.09
C GLU A 59 11.75 -0.48 -7.77
N ALA A 60 11.88 0.81 -8.08
CA ALA A 60 13.06 1.59 -7.75
C ALA A 60 13.28 1.69 -6.23
N ALA A 61 12.24 2.03 -5.46
CA ALA A 61 12.31 2.11 -4.00
C ALA A 61 12.71 0.77 -3.36
N THR A 62 12.13 -0.34 -3.87
CA THR A 62 12.46 -1.69 -3.39
C THR A 62 13.92 -2.02 -3.68
N ASN A 63 14.40 -1.74 -4.90
CA ASN A 63 15.80 -2.01 -5.28
C ASN A 63 16.78 -1.14 -4.49
N ASP A 64 16.50 0.15 -4.32
CA ASP A 64 17.33 1.05 -3.53
C ASP A 64 17.46 0.57 -2.09
N PHE A 65 16.32 0.21 -1.48
CA PHE A 65 16.31 -0.29 -0.12
C PHE A 65 17.05 -1.63 0.01
N MET A 66 16.80 -2.58 -0.88
CA MET A 66 17.49 -3.88 -0.85
C MET A 66 19.00 -3.76 -1.05
N ASN A 67 19.47 -2.82 -1.88
CA ASN A 67 20.89 -2.54 -2.04
C ASN A 67 21.53 -2.05 -0.73
N GLU A 68 20.85 -1.15 0.01
CA GLU A 68 21.30 -0.69 1.31
C GLU A 68 21.29 -1.82 2.36
N VAL A 69 20.26 -2.64 2.37
CA VAL A 69 20.18 -3.81 3.26
C VAL A 69 21.34 -4.77 3.00
N GLN A 70 21.65 -5.06 1.72
CA GLN A 70 22.79 -5.91 1.35
C GLN A 70 24.12 -5.27 1.77
N ARG A 71 24.30 -3.96 1.52
CA ARG A 71 25.51 -3.24 1.95
C ARG A 71 25.75 -3.35 3.46
N ILE A 72 24.71 -3.14 4.26
CA ILE A 72 24.77 -3.25 5.72
C ILE A 72 25.09 -4.69 6.15
N ALA A 73 24.45 -5.68 5.52
CA ALA A 73 24.72 -7.09 5.80
C ALA A 73 26.19 -7.46 5.54
N ASP A 74 26.74 -7.00 4.43
CA ASP A 74 28.14 -7.24 4.04
C ASP A 74 29.13 -6.56 5.01
N GLU A 75 28.88 -5.31 5.39
CA GLU A 75 29.70 -4.58 6.36
C GLU A 75 29.76 -5.27 7.72
N HIS A 76 28.64 -5.83 8.16
CA HIS A 76 28.55 -6.58 9.41
C HIS A 76 28.86 -8.06 9.26
N ARG A 77 29.22 -8.53 8.06
CA ARG A 77 29.52 -9.94 7.73
C ARG A 77 28.37 -10.89 8.10
N LEU A 78 27.15 -10.44 7.82
CA LEU A 78 25.94 -11.22 8.07
C LEU A 78 25.51 -11.98 6.82
N ARG A 79 24.92 -13.15 7.01
CA ARG A 79 24.18 -13.83 5.95
C ARG A 79 22.80 -13.16 5.85
N LEU A 80 22.48 -12.64 4.68
CA LEU A 80 21.17 -12.07 4.37
C LEU A 80 20.30 -13.11 3.65
N GLU A 81 19.08 -13.26 4.09
CA GLU A 81 17.99 -13.90 3.37
C GLU A 81 16.84 -12.89 3.27
N SER A 82 16.23 -12.79 2.10
CA SER A 82 15.12 -11.88 1.87
C SER A 82 14.02 -12.51 1.03
N GLU A 83 12.79 -12.16 1.31
CA GLU A 83 11.60 -12.57 0.58
C GLU A 83 10.70 -11.37 0.36
N ILE A 84 10.12 -11.27 -0.84
CA ILE A 84 9.10 -10.26 -1.16
C ILE A 84 7.76 -10.97 -1.22
N VAL A 85 6.84 -10.57 -0.36
CA VAL A 85 5.50 -11.15 -0.23
C VAL A 85 4.43 -10.08 -0.44
N ALA A 86 3.21 -10.49 -0.76
CA ALA A 86 2.04 -9.61 -0.88
C ALA A 86 2.28 -8.40 -1.81
N VAL A 87 2.73 -8.68 -3.04
CA VAL A 87 2.97 -7.66 -4.07
C VAL A 87 1.64 -7.25 -4.69
N PHE A 88 1.29 -5.96 -4.53
CA PHE A 88 0.12 -5.35 -5.17
C PHE A 88 0.57 -4.49 -6.34
N ALA A 89 0.00 -4.74 -7.52
CA ALA A 89 0.25 -3.94 -8.69
C ALA A 89 -0.43 -2.56 -8.58
N SER A 90 0.21 -1.50 -9.09
CA SER A 90 -0.41 -0.18 -9.10
C SER A 90 -1.70 -0.19 -9.92
N ASN A 91 -2.76 0.43 -9.38
CA ASN A 91 -4.01 0.61 -10.10
C ASN A 91 -4.02 1.97 -10.81
N GLN A 92 -4.29 1.94 -12.12
CA GLN A 92 -4.47 3.15 -12.92
C GLN A 92 -5.86 3.13 -13.55
N ASN A 93 -6.70 4.05 -13.14
CA ASN A 93 -8.07 4.18 -13.64
C ASN A 93 -8.08 4.67 -15.10
N ASN A 94 -8.84 3.99 -15.95
CA ASN A 94 -9.06 4.40 -17.33
C ASN A 94 -10.12 5.51 -17.38
N GLU A 95 -9.86 6.60 -18.12
CA GLU A 95 -10.71 7.79 -18.17
C GLU A 95 -12.12 7.50 -18.69
N ASP A 96 -12.26 6.66 -19.73
CA ASP A 96 -13.57 6.32 -20.30
C ASP A 96 -14.41 5.51 -19.29
N VAL A 97 -13.77 4.60 -18.53
CA VAL A 97 -14.47 3.82 -17.49
C VAL A 97 -14.83 4.72 -16.31
N VAL A 98 -13.95 5.63 -15.88
CA VAL A 98 -14.27 6.63 -14.86
C VAL A 98 -15.47 7.49 -15.30
N LYS A 99 -15.50 7.89 -16.56
CA LYS A 99 -16.64 8.65 -17.11
C LYS A 99 -17.93 7.85 -17.06
N ALA A 100 -17.91 6.56 -17.42
CA ALA A 100 -19.10 5.70 -17.36
C ALA A 100 -19.62 5.57 -15.91
N ILE A 101 -18.73 5.34 -14.95
CA ILE A 101 -19.06 5.28 -13.51
C ILE A 101 -19.68 6.61 -13.06
N THR A 102 -19.06 7.73 -13.43
CA THR A 102 -19.51 9.08 -13.08
C THR A 102 -20.92 9.39 -13.62
N ASP A 103 -21.15 9.06 -14.88
CA ASP A 103 -22.44 9.30 -15.53
C ASP A 103 -23.54 8.43 -14.91
N SER A 104 -23.21 7.16 -14.60
CA SER A 104 -24.14 6.23 -13.92
C SER A 104 -24.47 6.69 -12.50
N ALA A 105 -23.48 7.14 -11.73
CA ALA A 105 -23.69 7.68 -10.39
C ALA A 105 -24.57 8.92 -10.39
N LYS A 106 -24.39 9.83 -11.36
CA LYS A 106 -25.25 11.02 -11.55
C LYS A 106 -26.68 10.63 -11.88
N GLN A 107 -26.90 9.64 -12.74
CA GLN A 107 -28.25 9.15 -13.08
C GLN A 107 -28.99 8.58 -11.88
N LEU A 108 -28.24 7.94 -10.95
CA LEU A 108 -28.76 7.41 -9.70
C LEU A 108 -28.91 8.48 -8.59
N GLY A 109 -28.52 9.74 -8.86
CA GLY A 109 -28.57 10.81 -7.87
C GLY A 109 -27.59 10.64 -6.72
N LEU A 110 -26.48 9.92 -6.92
CA LEU A 110 -25.45 9.73 -5.91
C LEU A 110 -24.54 10.95 -5.82
N ASP A 111 -24.23 11.35 -4.60
CA ASP A 111 -23.19 12.35 -4.35
C ASP A 111 -21.82 11.80 -4.69
N MET A 112 -21.01 12.59 -5.36
CA MET A 112 -19.68 12.19 -5.83
C MET A 112 -18.61 13.15 -5.36
N THR A 113 -17.46 12.59 -5.04
CA THR A 113 -16.24 13.36 -4.76
C THR A 113 -15.12 12.82 -5.64
N GLU A 114 -14.55 13.69 -6.45
CA GLU A 114 -13.33 13.38 -7.20
C GLU A 114 -12.11 13.54 -6.28
N ARG A 115 -11.19 12.59 -6.34
CA ARG A 115 -9.93 12.64 -5.60
C ARG A 115 -8.78 12.83 -6.59
N SER A 116 -7.85 13.69 -6.24
CA SER A 116 -6.60 13.90 -6.97
C SER A 116 -5.51 12.91 -6.54
N GLU A 117 -5.54 12.48 -5.28
CA GLU A 117 -4.58 11.54 -4.73
C GLU A 117 -5.15 10.11 -4.73
N PRO A 118 -4.33 9.09 -5.00
CA PRO A 118 -4.73 7.69 -4.92
C PRO A 118 -5.19 7.29 -3.51
N PHE A 119 -5.87 6.16 -3.41
CA PHE A 119 -6.07 5.51 -2.11
C PHE A 119 -4.75 4.91 -1.63
N PRO A 120 -4.41 5.03 -0.33
CA PRO A 120 -3.10 4.62 0.20
C PRO A 120 -2.97 3.12 0.49
N TRP A 121 -3.97 2.32 0.16
CA TRP A 121 -3.95 0.87 0.37
C TRP A 121 -3.63 0.10 -0.90
N GLY A 122 -3.10 -1.14 -0.75
CA GLY A 122 -2.85 -2.06 -1.85
C GLY A 122 -4.07 -2.92 -2.15
N GLU A 123 -4.30 -3.19 -3.45
CA GLU A 123 -5.40 -4.02 -3.92
C GLU A 123 -4.97 -4.87 -5.13
N ASP A 124 -5.50 -6.07 -5.24
CA ASP A 124 -5.24 -6.95 -6.40
C ASP A 124 -5.81 -6.41 -7.72
N PHE A 125 -6.71 -5.42 -7.66
CA PHE A 125 -7.37 -4.87 -8.83
C PHE A 125 -6.41 -4.24 -9.84
N GLY A 126 -5.24 -3.79 -9.41
CA GLY A 126 -4.17 -3.31 -10.28
C GLY A 126 -3.74 -4.35 -11.32
N LEU A 127 -3.81 -5.64 -11.02
CA LEU A 127 -3.50 -6.72 -11.97
C LEU A 127 -4.45 -6.72 -13.19
N PHE A 128 -5.70 -6.28 -13.00
CA PHE A 128 -6.66 -6.14 -14.09
C PHE A 128 -6.40 -4.84 -14.88
N THR A 129 -6.27 -3.70 -14.19
CA THR A 129 -6.13 -2.40 -14.86
C THR A 129 -4.82 -2.25 -15.64
N GLN A 130 -3.79 -3.03 -15.32
CA GLN A 130 -2.57 -3.11 -16.12
C GLN A 130 -2.75 -3.89 -17.44
N ARG A 131 -3.86 -4.59 -17.65
CA ARG A 131 -4.11 -5.45 -18.81
C ARG A 131 -5.33 -5.07 -19.63
N ILE A 132 -6.34 -4.53 -18.97
CA ILE A 132 -7.61 -4.13 -19.57
C ILE A 132 -8.05 -2.77 -19.02
N PRO A 133 -8.78 -1.96 -19.80
CA PRO A 133 -9.38 -0.74 -19.29
C PRO A 133 -10.31 -1.04 -18.10
N GLY A 134 -10.05 -0.40 -16.98
CA GLY A 134 -10.81 -0.58 -15.75
C GLY A 134 -10.68 0.62 -14.84
N ALA A 135 -11.52 0.73 -13.83
CA ALA A 135 -11.42 1.75 -12.80
C ALA A 135 -11.92 1.23 -11.46
N MET A 136 -11.24 1.63 -10.40
CA MET A 136 -11.65 1.39 -9.02
C MET A 136 -12.19 2.69 -8.44
N PHE A 137 -13.26 2.59 -7.68
CA PHE A 137 -13.87 3.71 -6.95
C PHE A 137 -14.18 3.30 -5.51
N GLY A 138 -14.26 4.26 -4.61
CA GLY A 138 -14.69 4.06 -3.24
C GLY A 138 -16.18 4.30 -3.07
N LEU A 139 -16.86 3.41 -2.34
CA LEU A 139 -18.23 3.62 -1.87
C LEU A 139 -18.17 4.04 -0.40
N GLY A 140 -18.58 5.29 -0.12
CA GLY A 140 -18.45 5.87 1.22
C GLY A 140 -19.40 5.22 2.23
N SER A 141 -18.86 4.76 3.34
CA SER A 141 -19.60 4.11 4.45
C SER A 141 -20.24 5.10 5.44
N GLY A 142 -20.09 6.39 5.22
CA GLY A 142 -20.59 7.41 6.12
C GLY A 142 -19.54 7.96 7.10
N LYS A 143 -19.81 9.17 7.62
CA LYS A 143 -18.85 9.90 8.47
C LYS A 143 -18.69 9.32 9.88
N ASN A 144 -19.65 8.54 10.32
CA ASN A 144 -19.69 7.97 11.68
C ASN A 144 -19.30 6.48 11.72
N THR A 145 -18.99 5.88 10.57
CA THR A 145 -18.51 4.50 10.51
C THR A 145 -17.06 4.45 10.97
N PRO A 146 -16.68 3.54 11.87
CA PRO A 146 -15.29 3.33 12.25
C PRO A 146 -14.41 3.09 11.03
N ALA A 147 -13.13 3.46 11.11
CA ALA A 147 -12.21 3.25 10.01
C ALA A 147 -12.02 1.75 9.73
N LEU A 148 -11.81 1.42 8.46
CA LEU A 148 -11.48 0.06 8.04
C LEU A 148 -10.30 -0.49 8.88
N HIS A 149 -10.37 -1.74 9.28
CA HIS A 149 -9.43 -2.44 10.16
C HIS A 149 -9.48 -2.04 11.65
N ASN A 150 -10.34 -1.11 12.07
CA ASN A 150 -10.59 -0.91 13.49
C ASN A 150 -11.34 -2.12 14.08
N PRO A 151 -11.09 -2.47 15.35
CA PRO A 151 -11.75 -3.62 16.00
C PRO A 151 -13.28 -3.51 16.08
N ASP A 152 -13.81 -2.29 16.02
CA ASP A 152 -15.24 -1.95 16.06
C ASP A 152 -15.82 -1.66 14.66
N TYR A 153 -15.05 -1.92 13.59
CA TYR A 153 -15.57 -1.78 12.23
C TYR A 153 -16.61 -2.85 11.95
N ASP A 154 -17.77 -2.41 11.48
CA ASP A 154 -18.82 -3.24 10.95
C ASP A 154 -19.24 -2.70 9.59
N TYR A 155 -19.38 -3.58 8.59
CA TYR A 155 -19.75 -3.19 7.24
C TYR A 155 -21.21 -2.71 7.25
N PRO A 156 -21.51 -1.48 6.83
CA PRO A 156 -22.89 -1.00 6.78
C PRO A 156 -23.64 -1.65 5.61
N ASP A 157 -24.54 -2.59 5.91
CA ASP A 157 -25.32 -3.36 4.93
C ASP A 157 -26.12 -2.47 3.97
N GLU A 158 -26.47 -1.27 4.40
CA GLU A 158 -27.19 -0.26 3.62
C GLU A 158 -26.43 0.20 2.36
N LEU A 159 -25.11 -0.01 2.30
CA LEU A 159 -24.31 0.27 1.11
C LEU A 159 -24.54 -0.75 -0.01
N THR A 160 -24.91 -1.97 0.32
CA THR A 160 -25.06 -3.06 -0.66
C THR A 160 -26.02 -2.72 -1.79
N PRO A 161 -27.26 -2.23 -1.55
CA PRO A 161 -28.17 -1.81 -2.62
C PRO A 161 -27.60 -0.70 -3.49
N THR A 162 -26.89 0.26 -2.91
CA THR A 162 -26.27 1.36 -3.67
C THR A 162 -25.19 0.82 -4.61
N GLY A 163 -24.30 -0.04 -4.11
CA GLY A 163 -23.27 -0.68 -4.91
C GLY A 163 -23.83 -1.53 -6.05
N VAL A 164 -24.83 -2.38 -5.74
CA VAL A 164 -25.50 -3.22 -6.74
C VAL A 164 -26.15 -2.37 -7.84
N ASN A 165 -26.89 -1.32 -7.48
CA ASN A 165 -27.54 -0.44 -8.44
C ASN A 165 -26.53 0.29 -9.32
N LEU A 166 -25.41 0.76 -8.75
CA LEU A 166 -24.37 1.42 -9.52
C LEU A 166 -23.72 0.45 -10.52
N PHE A 167 -23.34 -0.76 -10.11
CA PHE A 167 -22.78 -1.77 -11.01
C PHE A 167 -23.78 -2.22 -12.10
N TYR A 168 -25.05 -2.26 -11.78
CA TYR A 168 -26.09 -2.59 -12.78
C TYR A 168 -26.29 -1.47 -13.81
N GLN A 169 -26.05 -0.21 -13.41
CA GLN A 169 -26.23 0.96 -14.27
C GLN A 169 -25.01 1.20 -15.20
N ILE A 170 -23.80 0.78 -14.81
CA ILE A 170 -22.56 0.86 -15.60
C ILE A 170 -22.66 -0.10 -16.80
#